data_1ee5ce5ff932e3debcd2d8dfe476fa07
#
_entry.id   1ee5ce5ff932e3debcd2d8dfe476fa07
#
_cell.length_a   1.000
_cell.length_b   1.000
_cell.length_c   1.000
_cell.angle_alpha   90.00
_cell.angle_beta   90.00
_cell.angle_gamma   90.00
#
_symmetry.space_group_name_H-M   'P 1'
#
loop_
_entity.id
_entity.type
_entity.pdbx_description
1 polymer ?
#
loop_
_entity_poly.entity_id
_entity_poly.type
_entity_poly.pdbx_seq_one_letter_code
_entity_poly.pdbx_strand_id
1 'polypeptide(L)'
;MASKAVQLVQLIRSTKREKRLGTVILFVTSRCNSLCRTCFYHQELNQPGDMTFDQIEKVSRTMPPITDLWLSGGEPTLRHDASEIVDLFVRNNGVRRLIIPTNGLVKERVGAIVGDALGSHTSLHLYLNVALDGYGETHDRIRGVPGHWQKTLDCIESLDPLKEKYGDRFRLNVNTVVCADNYTEIERLAEFMWRNFKLDGQYFNIVRGDTPVGDEIKQVPPEVLPPMYSYISQLTKRYGDRMFASDDATTRLAKNIAYVGAITTHYRTQHRNFLKSTAWPFACTAGETIAVIDYNGDMRACELREKFASLKTYDYDFGALWSAQERQVELKAIDGGKPCWCTHVCFIHDSMRHSQRGLLVEGPRNYLTRSRWPSGSAT
;
A
#
# COMPACT_ATOMS: atom_id res chain seq x y z
N MET A 1 -27.89 15.77 -5.81
CA MET A 1 -26.54 15.59 -6.38
C MET A 1 -25.77 16.89 -6.30
N ALA A 2 -24.67 16.95 -5.54
CA ALA A 2 -23.84 18.15 -5.50
C ALA A 2 -23.25 18.43 -6.89
N SER A 3 -23.22 19.68 -7.35
CA SER A 3 -22.67 20.03 -8.65
C SER A 3 -21.18 19.65 -8.74
N LYS A 4 -20.70 19.32 -9.94
CA LYS A 4 -19.29 18.96 -10.20
C LYS A 4 -18.30 20.01 -9.66
N ALA A 5 -18.72 21.30 -9.67
CA ALA A 5 -17.97 22.41 -9.06
C ALA A 5 -17.86 22.28 -7.53
N VAL A 6 -18.89 21.82 -6.85
CA VAL A 6 -18.89 21.60 -5.40
C VAL A 6 -17.92 20.47 -5.03
N GLN A 7 -17.87 19.39 -5.81
CA GLN A 7 -16.94 18.29 -5.58
C GLN A 7 -15.48 18.73 -5.79
N LEU A 8 -15.20 19.53 -6.82
CA LEU A 8 -13.87 20.11 -7.06
C LEU A 8 -13.47 21.07 -5.94
N VAL A 9 -14.37 21.93 -5.50
CA VAL A 9 -14.15 22.85 -4.37
C VAL A 9 -13.93 22.06 -3.07
N GLN A 10 -14.67 20.97 -2.85
CA GLN A 10 -14.43 20.08 -1.71
C GLN A 10 -13.07 19.40 -1.77
N LEU A 11 -12.63 18.95 -2.95
CA LEU A 11 -11.31 18.39 -3.15
C LEU A 11 -10.20 19.42 -2.87
N ILE A 12 -10.33 20.65 -3.40
CA ILE A 12 -9.37 21.75 -3.14
C ILE A 12 -9.38 22.14 -1.65
N ARG A 13 -10.55 22.18 -1.01
CA ARG A 13 -10.65 22.45 0.44
C ARG A 13 -10.05 21.33 1.29
N SER A 14 -10.14 20.06 0.86
CA SER A 14 -9.54 18.94 1.58
C SER A 14 -8.01 19.02 1.60
N THR A 15 -7.39 19.59 0.58
CA THR A 15 -5.93 19.78 0.50
C THR A 15 -5.42 20.99 1.32
N LYS A 16 -6.32 21.90 1.73
CA LYS A 16 -6.01 23.02 2.64
C LYS A 16 -6.32 22.71 4.12
N ARG A 17 -6.90 21.53 4.41
CA ARG A 17 -7.13 21.12 5.79
C ARG A 17 -5.79 20.93 6.50
N GLU A 18 -5.78 21.29 7.77
CA GLU A 18 -4.75 20.91 8.71
C GLU A 18 -4.44 19.41 8.53
N LYS A 19 -3.18 19.10 8.33
CA LYS A 19 -2.76 17.71 8.14
C LYS A 19 -3.03 16.94 9.44
N ARG A 20 -3.92 15.99 9.38
CA ARG A 20 -4.30 15.12 10.49
C ARG A 20 -3.99 13.68 10.17
N LEU A 21 -3.68 12.90 11.18
CA LEU A 21 -3.55 11.45 11.02
C LEU A 21 -4.81 10.91 10.33
N GLY A 22 -4.63 10.27 9.21
CA GLY A 22 -5.71 9.68 8.40
C GLY A 22 -5.47 8.23 8.06
N THR A 23 -4.20 7.80 8.10
CA THR A 23 -3.77 6.45 7.73
C THR A 23 -2.90 5.85 8.84
N VAL A 24 -3.18 4.62 9.22
CA VAL A 24 -2.32 3.84 10.12
C VAL A 24 -1.97 2.52 9.46
N ILE A 25 -0.68 2.21 9.41
CA ILE A 25 -0.15 0.90 9.05
C ILE A 25 0.14 0.18 10.37
N LEU A 26 -0.65 -0.84 10.68
CA LEU A 26 -0.54 -1.64 11.90
C LEU A 26 0.02 -3.02 11.54
N PHE A 27 1.22 -3.30 12.00
CA PHE A 27 1.82 -4.63 11.93
C PHE A 27 1.27 -5.47 13.08
N VAL A 28 0.24 -6.25 12.80
CA VAL A 28 -0.50 -6.99 13.84
C VAL A 28 0.27 -8.20 14.37
N THR A 29 1.27 -8.69 13.64
CA THR A 29 2.10 -9.82 14.02
C THR A 29 3.45 -9.78 13.31
N SER A 30 4.48 -10.30 13.96
CA SER A 30 5.78 -10.59 13.35
C SER A 30 5.77 -11.90 12.57
N ARG A 31 4.80 -12.80 12.82
CA ARG A 31 4.76 -14.14 12.23
C ARG A 31 4.54 -14.10 10.73
N CYS A 32 5.35 -14.86 9.99
CA CYS A 32 5.20 -15.05 8.57
C CYS A 32 5.55 -16.49 8.18
N ASN A 33 4.81 -17.05 7.25
CA ASN A 33 5.02 -18.38 6.68
C ASN A 33 5.68 -18.34 5.29
N SER A 34 6.28 -17.19 4.91
CA SER A 34 7.09 -17.02 3.69
C SER A 34 8.48 -16.47 4.05
N LEU A 35 9.48 -16.82 3.24
CA LEU A 35 10.88 -16.39 3.39
C LEU A 35 11.32 -15.58 2.17
N CYS A 36 10.62 -14.47 1.92
CA CYS A 36 10.76 -13.71 0.68
C CYS A 36 12.15 -13.07 0.56
N ARG A 37 12.81 -13.25 -0.57
CA ARG A 37 14.11 -12.64 -0.93
C ARG A 37 14.04 -11.11 -1.00
N THR A 38 12.84 -10.54 -1.21
CA THR A 38 12.57 -9.10 -1.32
C THR A 38 12.02 -8.46 -0.04
N CYS A 39 11.96 -9.21 1.07
CA CYS A 39 11.34 -8.74 2.30
C CYS A 39 12.19 -7.68 3.01
N PHE A 40 11.72 -6.43 3.03
CA PHE A 40 12.39 -5.36 3.78
C PHE A 40 12.19 -5.45 5.30
N TYR A 41 11.30 -6.33 5.73
CA TYR A 41 10.93 -6.53 7.14
C TYR A 41 11.52 -7.83 7.72
N HIS A 42 12.46 -8.46 7.01
CA HIS A 42 12.97 -9.81 7.30
C HIS A 42 13.61 -9.95 8.70
N GLN A 43 14.24 -8.88 9.20
CA GLN A 43 14.87 -8.89 10.53
C GLN A 43 13.85 -8.95 11.67
N GLU A 44 12.65 -8.45 11.45
CA GLU A 44 11.57 -8.41 12.42
C GLU A 44 10.64 -9.64 12.35
N LEU A 45 10.83 -10.51 11.34
CA LEU A 45 9.96 -11.66 11.16
C LEU A 45 10.16 -12.71 12.26
N ASN A 46 9.05 -13.30 12.69
CA ASN A 46 9.00 -14.40 13.64
C ASN A 46 9.67 -14.11 14.99
N GLN A 47 9.75 -12.83 15.36
CA GLN A 47 10.23 -12.42 16.66
C GLN A 47 9.11 -12.51 17.70
N PRO A 48 9.42 -12.75 18.98
CA PRO A 48 8.44 -12.73 20.06
C PRO A 48 7.99 -11.29 20.38
N GLY A 49 6.83 -11.17 21.02
CA GLY A 49 6.40 -9.89 21.57
C GLY A 49 5.34 -9.17 20.76
N ASP A 50 4.57 -9.87 19.93
CA ASP A 50 3.36 -9.32 19.32
C ASP A 50 2.46 -8.68 20.38
N MET A 51 1.91 -7.50 20.12
CA MET A 51 0.94 -6.87 21.02
C MET A 51 -0.26 -7.79 21.22
N THR A 52 -0.73 -7.89 22.47
CA THR A 52 -1.96 -8.60 22.79
C THR A 52 -3.18 -7.84 22.24
N PHE A 53 -4.32 -8.52 22.16
CA PHE A 53 -5.59 -7.89 21.80
C PHE A 53 -5.92 -6.69 22.69
N ASP A 54 -5.78 -6.84 24.03
CA ASP A 54 -6.05 -5.78 25.00
C ASP A 54 -5.14 -4.56 24.82
N GLN A 55 -3.87 -4.78 24.44
CA GLN A 55 -2.93 -3.70 24.14
C GLN A 55 -3.35 -2.93 22.87
N ILE A 56 -3.77 -3.64 21.82
CA ILE A 56 -4.28 -3.04 20.58
C ILE A 56 -5.61 -2.31 20.86
N GLU A 57 -6.45 -2.85 21.73
CA GLU A 57 -7.68 -2.18 22.16
C GLU A 57 -7.41 -0.85 22.87
N LYS A 58 -6.43 -0.81 23.80
CA LYS A 58 -6.00 0.44 24.44
C LYS A 58 -5.52 1.46 23.40
N VAL A 59 -4.71 1.04 22.42
CA VAL A 59 -4.25 1.88 21.30
C VAL A 59 -5.44 2.46 20.54
N SER A 60 -6.41 1.63 20.16
CA SER A 60 -7.57 2.07 19.39
C SER A 60 -8.45 3.07 20.16
N ARG A 61 -8.62 2.90 21.48
CA ARG A 61 -9.43 3.79 22.32
C ARG A 61 -8.85 5.19 22.49
N THR A 62 -7.53 5.33 22.39
CA THR A 62 -6.82 6.61 22.57
C THR A 62 -6.39 7.24 21.25
N MET A 63 -6.55 6.52 20.13
CA MET A 63 -6.25 7.00 18.80
C MET A 63 -7.37 7.88 18.26
N PRO A 64 -7.05 9.03 17.60
CA PRO A 64 -8.07 9.86 16.95
C PRO A 64 -8.74 9.11 15.79
N PRO A 65 -9.87 9.62 15.27
CA PRO A 65 -10.50 9.06 14.08
C PRO A 65 -9.53 9.01 12.89
N ILE A 66 -9.49 7.85 12.19
CA ILE A 66 -8.70 7.63 10.99
C ILE A 66 -9.61 7.12 9.86
N THR A 67 -9.20 7.31 8.62
CA THR A 67 -9.97 6.83 7.46
C THR A 67 -9.48 5.47 6.98
N ASP A 68 -8.17 5.26 6.98
CA ASP A 68 -7.49 4.13 6.38
C ASP A 68 -6.73 3.33 7.44
N LEU A 69 -7.03 2.03 7.53
CA LEU A 69 -6.23 1.08 8.29
C LEU A 69 -5.57 0.10 7.30
N TRP A 70 -4.25 -0.03 7.40
CA TRP A 70 -3.51 -1.09 6.76
C TRP A 70 -3.21 -2.16 7.80
N LEU A 71 -3.83 -3.31 7.67
CA LEU A 71 -3.56 -4.45 8.54
C LEU A 71 -2.40 -5.24 7.94
N SER A 72 -1.18 -4.97 8.42
CA SER A 72 0.08 -5.48 7.90
C SER A 72 0.78 -6.39 8.93
N GLY A 73 2.04 -6.68 8.70
CA GLY A 73 2.88 -7.48 9.60
C GLY A 73 3.85 -8.36 8.85
N GLY A 74 4.18 -9.53 9.40
CA GLY A 74 4.71 -10.64 8.65
C GLY A 74 3.65 -11.11 7.65
N GLU A 75 2.74 -11.95 8.10
CA GLU A 75 1.50 -12.29 7.36
C GLU A 75 0.29 -12.05 8.27
N PRO A 76 -0.49 -10.99 8.04
CA PRO A 76 -1.57 -10.59 8.95
C PRO A 76 -2.65 -11.65 9.09
N THR A 77 -2.87 -12.48 8.07
CA THR A 77 -3.88 -13.55 8.10
C THR A 77 -3.51 -14.72 9.02
N LEU A 78 -2.27 -14.78 9.50
CA LEU A 78 -1.87 -15.77 10.52
C LEU A 78 -2.32 -15.37 11.92
N ARG A 79 -2.64 -14.10 12.16
CA ARG A 79 -3.15 -13.65 13.43
C ARG A 79 -4.60 -14.11 13.62
N HIS A 80 -4.89 -14.78 14.74
CA HIS A 80 -6.20 -15.43 14.95
C HIS A 80 -7.32 -14.43 15.24
N ASP A 81 -7.03 -13.31 15.90
CA ASP A 81 -7.96 -12.24 16.27
C ASP A 81 -7.91 -11.04 15.28
N ALA A 82 -7.49 -11.28 14.02
CA ALA A 82 -7.38 -10.22 13.02
C ALA A 82 -8.73 -9.59 12.68
N SER A 83 -9.81 -10.37 12.62
CA SER A 83 -11.17 -9.87 12.36
C SER A 83 -11.66 -8.98 13.49
N GLU A 84 -11.42 -9.37 14.73
CA GLU A 84 -11.77 -8.61 15.93
C GLU A 84 -10.97 -7.31 16.03
N ILE A 85 -9.69 -7.31 15.65
CA ILE A 85 -8.87 -6.10 15.56
C ILE A 85 -9.45 -5.13 14.53
N VAL A 86 -9.87 -5.61 13.36
CA VAL A 86 -10.55 -4.77 12.36
C VAL A 86 -11.80 -4.13 12.96
N ASP A 87 -12.63 -4.94 13.63
CA ASP A 87 -13.85 -4.47 14.28
C ASP A 87 -13.58 -3.37 15.33
N LEU A 88 -12.52 -3.49 16.14
CA LEU A 88 -12.09 -2.45 17.07
C LEU A 88 -11.87 -1.10 16.37
N PHE A 89 -11.06 -1.09 15.32
CA PHE A 89 -10.72 0.17 14.64
C PHE A 89 -11.88 0.75 13.84
N VAL A 90 -12.76 -0.08 13.28
CA VAL A 90 -13.98 0.42 12.63
C VAL A 90 -14.88 1.11 13.65
N ARG A 91 -15.09 0.51 14.85
CA ARG A 91 -15.95 1.06 15.91
C ARG A 91 -15.34 2.25 16.61
N ASN A 92 -14.07 2.15 17.02
CA ASN A 92 -13.44 3.18 17.86
C ASN A 92 -12.91 4.36 17.05
N ASN A 93 -12.43 4.11 15.84
CA ASN A 93 -11.71 5.12 15.05
C ASN A 93 -12.40 5.48 13.72
N GLY A 94 -13.53 4.86 13.40
CA GLY A 94 -14.33 5.19 12.23
C GLY A 94 -13.66 4.81 10.89
N VAL A 95 -12.85 3.76 10.87
CA VAL A 95 -12.18 3.24 9.66
C VAL A 95 -13.21 2.94 8.58
N ARG A 96 -12.95 3.42 7.37
CA ARG A 96 -13.79 3.20 6.18
C ARG A 96 -13.08 2.45 5.07
N ARG A 97 -11.75 2.44 5.08
CA ARG A 97 -10.94 1.69 4.13
C ARG A 97 -9.96 0.80 4.88
N LEU A 98 -10.10 -0.49 4.65
CA LEU A 98 -9.21 -1.52 5.17
C LEU A 98 -8.34 -2.03 4.02
N ILE A 99 -7.04 -2.02 4.19
CA ILE A 99 -6.08 -2.54 3.23
C ILE A 99 -5.35 -3.71 3.88
N ILE A 100 -5.36 -4.87 3.23
CA ILE A 100 -4.69 -6.07 3.74
C ILE A 100 -3.74 -6.59 2.64
N PRO A 101 -2.42 -6.45 2.80
CA PRO A 101 -1.47 -7.24 2.04
C PRO A 101 -1.46 -8.68 2.57
N THR A 102 -1.40 -9.67 1.68
CA THR A 102 -1.31 -11.07 2.05
C THR A 102 -0.47 -11.86 1.06
N ASN A 103 0.19 -12.89 1.53
CA ASN A 103 0.90 -13.84 0.68
C ASN A 103 -0.05 -14.88 0.03
N GLY A 104 -1.28 -15.00 0.50
CA GLY A 104 -2.29 -15.89 -0.08
C GLY A 104 -2.10 -17.38 0.22
N LEU A 105 -1.18 -17.77 1.11
CA LEU A 105 -0.88 -19.19 1.38
C LEU A 105 -1.99 -19.93 2.11
N VAL A 106 -2.84 -19.23 2.85
CA VAL A 106 -3.92 -19.84 3.67
C VAL A 106 -5.24 -19.21 3.26
N LYS A 107 -5.77 -19.64 2.11
CA LYS A 107 -6.96 -19.06 1.47
C LYS A 107 -8.20 -19.03 2.38
N GLU A 108 -8.35 -20.01 3.24
CA GLU A 108 -9.47 -20.10 4.19
C GLU A 108 -9.45 -18.93 5.17
N ARG A 109 -8.28 -18.58 5.70
CA ARG A 109 -8.10 -17.43 6.61
C ARG A 109 -8.29 -16.10 5.88
N VAL A 110 -7.77 -15.99 4.66
CA VAL A 110 -7.98 -14.81 3.82
C VAL A 110 -9.47 -14.58 3.59
N GLY A 111 -10.19 -15.63 3.16
CA GLY A 111 -11.63 -15.57 2.94
C GLY A 111 -12.43 -15.24 4.19
N ALA A 112 -12.06 -15.81 5.35
CA ALA A 112 -12.70 -15.53 6.64
C ALA A 112 -12.59 -14.05 7.02
N ILE A 113 -11.36 -13.47 7.03
CA ILE A 113 -11.15 -12.05 7.38
C ILE A 113 -11.95 -11.13 6.45
N VAL A 114 -11.94 -11.38 5.13
CA VAL A 114 -12.72 -10.60 4.16
C VAL A 114 -14.23 -10.71 4.45
N GLY A 115 -14.71 -11.94 4.69
CA GLY A 115 -16.11 -12.22 4.98
C GLY A 115 -16.59 -11.56 6.25
N ASP A 116 -15.83 -11.68 7.34
CA ASP A 116 -16.14 -11.12 8.66
C ASP A 116 -16.17 -9.58 8.61
N ALA A 117 -15.09 -8.96 8.07
CA ALA A 117 -14.96 -7.51 8.01
C ALA A 117 -16.10 -6.87 7.19
N LEU A 118 -16.38 -7.38 5.99
CA LEU A 118 -17.40 -6.82 5.11
C LEU A 118 -18.83 -7.23 5.50
N GLY A 119 -18.99 -8.38 6.17
CA GLY A 119 -20.25 -8.85 6.69
C GLY A 119 -20.72 -8.02 7.89
N SER A 120 -19.81 -7.67 8.80
CA SER A 120 -20.12 -6.90 10.00
C SER A 120 -20.24 -5.40 9.75
N HIS A 121 -19.59 -4.84 8.72
CA HIS A 121 -19.50 -3.40 8.51
C HIS A 121 -19.92 -2.99 7.10
N THR A 122 -21.14 -2.48 6.95
CA THR A 122 -21.71 -2.11 5.63
C THR A 122 -21.07 -0.87 5.00
N SER A 123 -20.43 0.00 5.79
CA SER A 123 -19.72 1.20 5.31
C SER A 123 -18.24 0.97 5.01
N LEU A 124 -17.72 -0.23 5.30
CA LEU A 124 -16.33 -0.57 5.09
C LEU A 124 -16.08 -0.96 3.64
N HIS A 125 -14.97 -0.46 3.09
CA HIS A 125 -14.38 -0.90 1.82
C HIS A 125 -13.07 -1.63 2.11
N LEU A 126 -12.92 -2.84 1.58
CA LEU A 126 -11.73 -3.67 1.77
C LEU A 126 -10.95 -3.80 0.47
N TYR A 127 -9.65 -3.54 0.55
CA TYR A 127 -8.68 -3.69 -0.53
C TYR A 127 -7.71 -4.83 -0.14
N LEU A 128 -7.90 -5.99 -0.71
CA LEU A 128 -7.00 -7.11 -0.52
C LEU A 128 -5.91 -7.07 -1.60
N ASN A 129 -4.66 -7.01 -1.16
CA ASN A 129 -3.51 -6.96 -2.04
C ASN A 129 -2.75 -8.28 -1.94
N VAL A 130 -3.04 -9.21 -2.84
CA VAL A 130 -2.36 -10.51 -2.88
C VAL A 130 -0.99 -10.34 -3.53
N ALA A 131 0.03 -10.81 -2.86
CA ALA A 131 1.39 -10.68 -3.32
C ALA A 131 1.75 -11.77 -4.35
N LEU A 132 2.18 -11.34 -5.55
CA LEU A 132 2.54 -12.23 -6.65
C LEU A 132 3.75 -11.67 -7.41
N ASP A 133 4.95 -12.23 -7.18
CA ASP A 133 6.22 -11.61 -7.58
C ASP A 133 6.91 -12.28 -8.78
N GLY A 134 6.27 -13.15 -9.49
CA GLY A 134 6.85 -13.81 -10.66
C GLY A 134 5.89 -14.80 -11.29
N TYR A 135 6.28 -15.42 -12.38
CA TYR A 135 5.49 -16.44 -13.06
C TYR A 135 6.00 -17.84 -12.68
N GLY A 136 5.10 -18.68 -12.16
CA GLY A 136 5.45 -20.07 -11.81
C GLY A 136 6.58 -20.17 -10.79
N GLU A 137 7.64 -20.90 -11.13
CA GLU A 137 8.79 -21.16 -10.25
C GLU A 137 9.56 -19.89 -9.83
N THR A 138 9.52 -18.82 -10.64
CA THR A 138 10.13 -17.54 -10.25
C THR A 138 9.44 -16.97 -9.02
N HIS A 139 8.10 -17.07 -8.93
CA HIS A 139 7.35 -16.67 -7.74
C HIS A 139 7.76 -17.50 -6.52
N ASP A 140 7.79 -18.83 -6.66
CA ASP A 140 8.18 -19.75 -5.57
C ASP A 140 9.59 -19.43 -5.03
N ARG A 141 10.53 -19.18 -5.94
CA ARG A 141 11.92 -18.84 -5.60
C ARG A 141 11.99 -17.50 -4.84
N ILE A 142 11.29 -16.46 -5.32
CA ILE A 142 11.29 -15.14 -4.68
C ILE A 142 10.62 -15.22 -3.31
N ARG A 143 9.55 -15.99 -3.17
CA ARG A 143 8.79 -16.15 -1.91
C ARG A 143 9.40 -17.15 -0.95
N GLY A 144 10.37 -17.97 -1.39
CA GLY A 144 11.05 -18.95 -0.58
C GLY A 144 10.16 -20.12 -0.13
N VAL A 145 9.08 -20.41 -0.87
CA VAL A 145 8.12 -21.48 -0.55
C VAL A 145 7.77 -22.26 -1.81
N PRO A 146 8.12 -23.53 -1.92
CA PRO A 146 7.73 -24.37 -3.06
C PRO A 146 6.21 -24.49 -3.19
N GLY A 147 5.71 -24.38 -4.42
CA GLY A 147 4.29 -24.45 -4.73
C GLY A 147 3.47 -23.22 -4.28
N HIS A 148 4.14 -22.12 -3.92
CA HIS A 148 3.48 -20.86 -3.53
C HIS A 148 2.64 -20.29 -4.66
N TRP A 149 3.16 -20.35 -5.89
CA TRP A 149 2.45 -19.90 -7.09
C TRP A 149 1.04 -20.47 -7.19
N GLN A 150 0.91 -21.78 -7.16
CA GLN A 150 -0.40 -22.43 -7.29
C GLN A 150 -1.32 -22.09 -6.13
N LYS A 151 -0.82 -22.09 -4.88
CA LYS A 151 -1.62 -21.73 -3.70
C LYS A 151 -2.11 -20.29 -3.76
N THR A 152 -1.31 -19.37 -4.29
CA THR A 152 -1.71 -17.97 -4.47
C THR A 152 -2.80 -17.84 -5.53
N LEU A 153 -2.69 -18.54 -6.65
CA LEU A 153 -3.76 -18.57 -7.67
C LEU A 153 -5.06 -19.15 -7.11
N ASP A 154 -4.98 -20.29 -6.41
CA ASP A 154 -6.14 -20.94 -5.76
C ASP A 154 -6.79 -19.98 -4.73
N CYS A 155 -5.97 -19.19 -4.01
CA CYS A 155 -6.47 -18.16 -3.10
C CYS A 155 -7.26 -17.09 -3.86
N ILE A 156 -6.70 -16.55 -4.93
CA ILE A 156 -7.34 -15.51 -5.76
C ILE A 156 -8.68 -16.02 -6.31
N GLU A 157 -8.73 -17.24 -6.86
CA GLU A 157 -9.95 -17.85 -7.39
C GLU A 157 -11.01 -18.07 -6.31
N SER A 158 -10.59 -18.49 -5.11
CA SER A 158 -11.50 -18.74 -3.99
C SER A 158 -12.25 -17.50 -3.50
N LEU A 159 -11.80 -16.30 -3.88
CA LEU A 159 -12.39 -15.02 -3.49
C LEU A 159 -13.48 -14.51 -4.45
N ASP A 160 -13.68 -15.15 -5.60
CA ASP A 160 -14.72 -14.76 -6.57
C ASP A 160 -16.13 -14.68 -5.96
N PRO A 161 -16.59 -15.63 -5.13
CA PRO A 161 -17.90 -15.53 -4.48
C PRO A 161 -18.03 -14.31 -3.55
N LEU A 162 -16.94 -13.90 -2.88
CA LEU A 162 -16.93 -12.72 -2.04
C LEU A 162 -16.98 -11.44 -2.87
N LYS A 163 -16.33 -11.43 -4.05
CA LYS A 163 -16.43 -10.29 -5.00
C LYS A 163 -17.89 -10.13 -5.48
N GLU A 164 -18.55 -11.20 -5.83
CA GLU A 164 -19.96 -11.16 -6.25
C GLU A 164 -20.87 -10.68 -5.12
N LYS A 165 -20.66 -11.20 -3.89
CA LYS A 165 -21.44 -10.84 -2.71
C LYS A 165 -21.29 -9.38 -2.28
N TYR A 166 -20.06 -8.84 -2.29
CA TYR A 166 -19.77 -7.52 -1.71
C TYR A 166 -19.59 -6.40 -2.77
N GLY A 167 -19.46 -6.74 -4.06
CA GLY A 167 -19.38 -5.80 -5.17
C GLY A 167 -18.28 -4.74 -4.95
N ASP A 168 -18.64 -3.48 -5.12
CA ASP A 168 -17.70 -2.37 -5.03
C ASP A 168 -17.02 -2.17 -3.66
N ARG A 169 -17.54 -2.81 -2.62
CA ARG A 169 -16.93 -2.75 -1.28
C ARG A 169 -15.73 -3.68 -1.13
N PHE A 170 -15.56 -4.66 -2.01
CA PHE A 170 -14.42 -5.56 -2.03
C PHE A 170 -13.59 -5.38 -3.30
N ARG A 171 -12.34 -4.94 -3.14
CA ARG A 171 -11.37 -4.80 -4.23
C ARG A 171 -10.27 -5.83 -4.06
N LEU A 172 -10.14 -6.70 -5.05
CA LEU A 172 -9.11 -7.74 -5.13
C LEU A 172 -8.02 -7.30 -6.08
N ASN A 173 -6.81 -7.09 -5.53
CA ASN A 173 -5.66 -6.62 -6.28
C ASN A 173 -4.49 -7.60 -6.17
N VAL A 174 -3.57 -7.51 -7.12
CA VAL A 174 -2.27 -8.16 -7.05
C VAL A 174 -1.19 -7.10 -6.90
N ASN A 175 -0.26 -7.35 -5.96
CA ASN A 175 0.94 -6.56 -5.77
C ASN A 175 2.17 -7.36 -6.18
N THR A 176 3.01 -6.77 -7.01
CA THR A 176 4.28 -7.34 -7.47
C THR A 176 5.44 -6.46 -7.03
N VAL A 177 6.44 -7.05 -6.37
CA VAL A 177 7.73 -6.39 -6.11
C VAL A 177 8.65 -6.69 -7.28
N VAL A 178 8.97 -5.66 -8.06
CA VAL A 178 9.90 -5.75 -9.19
C VAL A 178 11.33 -5.77 -8.65
N CYS A 179 12.10 -6.78 -9.05
CA CYS A 179 13.46 -7.01 -8.59
C CYS A 179 14.31 -7.67 -9.68
N ALA A 180 15.59 -7.94 -9.40
CA ALA A 180 16.50 -8.57 -10.34
C ALA A 180 16.03 -9.95 -10.82
N ASP A 181 15.28 -10.68 -9.99
CA ASP A 181 14.84 -12.05 -10.30
C ASP A 181 13.61 -12.10 -11.24
N ASN A 182 12.86 -10.99 -11.42
CA ASN A 182 11.57 -11.04 -12.14
C ASN A 182 11.33 -9.91 -13.16
N TYR A 183 12.20 -8.92 -13.29
CA TYR A 183 11.92 -7.75 -14.13
C TYR A 183 11.64 -8.11 -15.60
N THR A 184 12.17 -9.22 -16.09
CA THR A 184 11.93 -9.72 -17.45
C THR A 184 10.57 -10.39 -17.64
N GLU A 185 9.87 -10.75 -16.54
CA GLU A 185 8.61 -11.48 -16.58
C GLU A 185 7.39 -10.60 -16.30
N ILE A 186 7.59 -9.32 -15.99
CA ILE A 186 6.51 -8.41 -15.50
C ILE A 186 5.35 -8.32 -16.49
N GLU A 187 5.62 -8.12 -17.77
CA GLU A 187 4.57 -8.02 -18.79
C GLU A 187 3.82 -9.35 -18.97
N ARG A 188 4.56 -10.46 -18.99
CA ARG A 188 3.97 -11.81 -19.09
C ARG A 188 3.05 -12.10 -17.89
N LEU A 189 3.54 -11.83 -16.67
CA LEU A 189 2.77 -12.02 -15.44
C LEU A 189 1.50 -11.15 -15.46
N ALA A 190 1.67 -9.88 -15.77
CA ALA A 190 0.58 -8.92 -15.78
C ALA A 190 -0.52 -9.28 -16.78
N GLU A 191 -0.15 -9.70 -17.99
CA GLU A 191 -1.12 -10.10 -19.01
C GLU A 191 -1.79 -11.43 -18.67
N PHE A 192 -1.06 -12.39 -18.08
CA PHE A 192 -1.64 -13.62 -17.58
C PHE A 192 -2.72 -13.35 -16.52
N MET A 193 -2.43 -12.50 -15.53
CA MET A 193 -3.37 -12.14 -14.48
C MET A 193 -4.58 -11.36 -15.03
N TRP A 194 -4.35 -10.44 -15.98
CA TRP A 194 -5.45 -9.71 -16.63
C TRP A 194 -6.44 -10.61 -17.36
N ARG A 195 -5.94 -11.65 -18.03
CA ARG A 195 -6.77 -12.55 -18.85
C ARG A 195 -7.51 -13.59 -18.06
N ASN A 196 -6.93 -14.06 -16.95
CA ASN A 196 -7.43 -15.24 -16.27
C ASN A 196 -8.18 -14.94 -14.96
N PHE A 197 -8.03 -13.73 -14.39
CA PHE A 197 -8.60 -13.42 -13.08
C PHE A 197 -9.40 -12.12 -13.08
N LYS A 198 -10.47 -12.08 -12.25
CA LYS A 198 -11.34 -10.90 -12.09
C LYS A 198 -10.75 -9.91 -11.08
N LEU A 199 -9.56 -9.38 -11.33
CA LEU A 199 -8.88 -8.41 -10.47
C LEU A 199 -9.41 -7.00 -10.66
N ASP A 200 -9.30 -6.15 -9.63
CA ASP A 200 -9.61 -4.71 -9.69
C ASP A 200 -8.37 -3.87 -9.97
N GLY A 201 -7.17 -4.40 -9.74
CA GLY A 201 -5.92 -3.73 -10.02
C GLY A 201 -4.71 -4.66 -9.96
N GLN A 202 -3.64 -4.24 -10.61
CA GLN A 202 -2.31 -4.80 -10.46
C GLN A 202 -1.35 -3.65 -10.19
N TYR A 203 -0.56 -3.77 -9.11
CA TYR A 203 0.38 -2.75 -8.67
C TYR A 203 1.80 -3.29 -8.65
N PHE A 204 2.75 -2.48 -9.10
CA PHE A 204 4.13 -2.89 -9.27
C PHE A 204 5.03 -1.93 -8.50
N ASN A 205 5.75 -2.48 -7.53
CA ASN A 205 6.61 -1.72 -6.64
C ASN A 205 8.05 -2.18 -6.83
N ILE A 206 8.98 -1.26 -7.00
CA ILE A 206 10.38 -1.64 -7.07
C ILE A 206 10.86 -2.07 -5.67
N VAL A 207 11.69 -3.09 -5.63
CA VAL A 207 12.30 -3.59 -4.38
C VAL A 207 13.01 -2.45 -3.64
N ARG A 208 12.89 -2.45 -2.30
CA ARG A 208 13.39 -1.38 -1.43
C ARG A 208 13.83 -1.89 -0.06
N GLY A 209 14.48 -1.02 0.70
CA GLY A 209 14.90 -1.31 2.07
C GLY A 209 16.04 -2.30 2.14
N ASP A 210 16.33 -2.81 3.32
CA ASP A 210 17.24 -3.92 3.53
C ASP A 210 16.54 -5.24 3.19
N THR A 211 17.27 -6.20 2.62
CA THR A 211 16.70 -7.48 2.17
C THR A 211 17.59 -8.64 2.59
N PRO A 212 17.04 -9.87 2.78
CA PRO A 212 17.80 -11.02 3.24
C PRO A 212 18.97 -11.41 2.33
N VAL A 213 18.91 -11.01 1.07
CA VAL A 213 19.93 -11.33 0.05
C VAL A 213 20.77 -10.12 -0.35
N GLY A 214 20.66 -9.02 0.40
CA GLY A 214 21.42 -7.79 0.14
C GLY A 214 21.00 -7.05 -1.12
N ASP A 215 21.93 -6.28 -1.71
CA ASP A 215 21.63 -5.37 -2.81
C ASP A 215 21.55 -6.05 -4.18
N GLU A 216 21.93 -7.32 -4.31
CA GLU A 216 21.87 -8.07 -5.57
C GLU A 216 20.45 -8.10 -6.13
N ILE A 217 19.44 -8.29 -5.26
CA ILE A 217 18.04 -8.34 -5.64
C ILE A 217 17.51 -6.98 -6.19
N LYS A 218 18.23 -5.88 -5.92
CA LYS A 218 17.88 -4.52 -6.36
C LYS A 218 18.48 -4.17 -7.72
N GLN A 219 19.29 -5.02 -8.31
CA GLN A 219 19.99 -4.76 -9.57
C GLN A 219 19.07 -4.93 -10.78
N VAL A 220 18.09 -4.03 -10.90
CA VAL A 220 17.22 -3.93 -12.08
C VAL A 220 17.87 -2.98 -13.08
N PRO A 221 18.16 -3.42 -14.33
CA PRO A 221 18.78 -2.55 -15.32
C PRO A 221 17.93 -1.29 -15.58
N PRO A 222 18.52 -0.10 -15.53
CA PRO A 222 17.77 1.16 -15.69
C PRO A 222 17.02 1.27 -17.01
N GLU A 223 17.54 0.69 -18.08
CA GLU A 223 16.99 0.73 -19.44
C GLU A 223 15.68 -0.06 -19.59
N VAL A 224 15.42 -1.05 -18.73
CA VAL A 224 14.18 -1.83 -18.78
C VAL A 224 13.01 -1.12 -18.09
N LEU A 225 13.28 -0.15 -17.23
CA LEU A 225 12.24 0.54 -16.46
C LEU A 225 11.30 1.40 -17.30
N PRO A 226 11.76 2.24 -18.28
CA PRO A 226 10.87 3.05 -19.09
C PRO A 226 9.84 2.25 -19.88
N PRO A 227 10.18 1.21 -20.66
CA PRO A 227 9.19 0.39 -21.37
C PRO A 227 8.26 -0.34 -20.41
N MET A 228 8.79 -0.93 -19.33
CA MET A 228 7.99 -1.60 -18.31
C MET A 228 6.96 -0.67 -17.67
N TYR A 229 7.37 0.52 -17.22
CA TYR A 229 6.43 1.49 -16.62
C TYR A 229 5.43 2.05 -17.65
N SER A 230 5.80 2.16 -18.92
CA SER A 230 4.87 2.52 -19.99
C SER A 230 3.76 1.46 -20.10
N TYR A 231 4.13 0.18 -20.15
CA TYR A 231 3.19 -0.94 -20.17
C TYR A 231 2.28 -0.95 -18.93
N ILE A 232 2.86 -0.87 -17.73
CA ILE A 232 2.12 -0.86 -16.46
C ILE A 232 1.13 0.30 -16.38
N SER A 233 1.52 1.49 -16.85
CA SER A 233 0.64 2.66 -16.86
C SER A 233 -0.55 2.49 -17.82
N GLN A 234 -0.35 1.81 -18.94
CA GLN A 234 -1.43 1.45 -19.88
C GLN A 234 -2.33 0.36 -19.29
N LEU A 235 -1.76 -0.65 -18.63
CA LEU A 235 -2.51 -1.67 -17.90
C LEU A 235 -3.38 -1.04 -16.80
N THR A 236 -2.82 -0.09 -16.03
CA THR A 236 -3.58 0.68 -15.02
C THR A 236 -4.77 1.38 -15.65
N LYS A 237 -4.60 1.95 -16.86
CA LYS A 237 -5.72 2.54 -17.58
C LYS A 237 -6.78 1.51 -18.00
N ARG A 238 -6.37 0.32 -18.45
CA ARG A 238 -7.32 -0.78 -18.75
C ARG A 238 -8.18 -1.13 -17.54
N TYR A 239 -7.57 -1.21 -16.33
CA TYR A 239 -8.29 -1.40 -15.07
C TYR A 239 -9.24 -0.25 -14.75
N GLY A 240 -8.79 1.00 -14.92
CA GLY A 240 -9.63 2.17 -14.72
C GLY A 240 -10.83 2.21 -15.67
N ASP A 241 -10.62 1.92 -16.95
CA ASP A 241 -11.70 1.86 -17.95
C ASP A 241 -12.74 0.78 -17.58
N ARG A 242 -12.29 -0.39 -17.08
CA ARG A 242 -13.19 -1.46 -16.62
C ARG A 242 -13.93 -1.06 -15.34
N MET A 243 -13.22 -0.48 -14.37
CA MET A 243 -13.77 -0.06 -13.07
C MET A 243 -14.85 1.02 -13.22
N PHE A 244 -14.69 1.92 -14.18
CA PHE A 244 -15.60 3.06 -14.41
C PHE A 244 -16.46 2.89 -15.65
N ALA A 245 -16.64 1.67 -16.15
CA ALA A 245 -17.34 1.39 -17.41
C ALA A 245 -18.82 1.82 -17.40
N SER A 246 -19.48 1.75 -16.24
CA SER A 246 -20.88 2.16 -16.04
C SER A 246 -21.10 3.67 -15.94
N ASP A 247 -20.03 4.47 -15.76
CA ASP A 247 -20.13 5.92 -15.67
C ASP A 247 -20.33 6.55 -17.06
N ASP A 248 -20.95 7.73 -17.11
CA ASP A 248 -20.97 8.54 -18.32
C ASP A 248 -19.54 8.93 -18.77
N ALA A 249 -19.36 9.25 -20.04
CA ALA A 249 -18.04 9.49 -20.62
C ALA A 249 -17.22 10.58 -19.88
N THR A 250 -17.87 11.65 -19.43
CA THR A 250 -17.22 12.76 -18.72
C THR A 250 -16.77 12.33 -17.31
N THR A 251 -17.66 11.67 -16.58
CA THR A 251 -17.37 11.15 -15.23
C THR A 251 -16.29 10.08 -15.29
N ARG A 252 -16.37 9.15 -16.24
CA ARG A 252 -15.35 8.13 -16.48
C ARG A 252 -13.99 8.74 -16.80
N LEU A 253 -13.93 9.78 -17.64
CA LEU A 253 -12.68 10.48 -17.94
C LEU A 253 -12.10 11.14 -16.67
N ALA A 254 -12.92 11.85 -15.91
CA ALA A 254 -12.48 12.51 -14.68
C ALA A 254 -11.96 11.51 -13.64
N LYS A 255 -12.65 10.39 -13.43
CA LYS A 255 -12.21 9.32 -12.53
C LYS A 255 -10.92 8.65 -13.03
N ASN A 256 -10.78 8.42 -14.34
CA ASN A 256 -9.54 7.90 -14.91
C ASN A 256 -8.37 8.88 -14.75
N ILE A 257 -8.58 10.18 -14.95
CA ILE A 257 -7.52 11.19 -14.69
C ILE A 257 -7.08 11.13 -13.24
N ALA A 258 -8.00 11.05 -12.30
CA ALA A 258 -7.68 10.95 -10.87
C ALA A 258 -6.95 9.64 -10.53
N TYR A 259 -7.50 8.50 -10.91
CA TYR A 259 -6.98 7.17 -10.58
C TYR A 259 -5.66 6.86 -11.31
N VAL A 260 -5.69 6.87 -12.64
CA VAL A 260 -4.52 6.51 -13.45
C VAL A 260 -3.42 7.56 -13.31
N GLY A 261 -3.79 8.84 -13.22
CA GLY A 261 -2.86 9.94 -13.01
C GLY A 261 -2.14 9.83 -11.67
N ALA A 262 -2.85 9.46 -10.60
CA ALA A 262 -2.27 9.23 -9.29
C ALA A 262 -1.25 8.08 -9.32
N ILE A 263 -1.62 6.93 -9.85
CA ILE A 263 -0.77 5.75 -9.93
C ILE A 263 0.43 5.99 -10.85
N THR A 264 0.25 6.66 -11.98
CA THR A 264 1.37 7.01 -12.86
C THR A 264 2.33 8.02 -12.22
N THR A 265 1.81 8.98 -11.44
CA THR A 265 2.65 9.92 -10.66
C THR A 265 3.51 9.18 -9.65
N HIS A 266 2.95 8.19 -8.98
CA HIS A 266 3.63 7.31 -8.07
C HIS A 266 4.77 6.53 -8.78
N TYR A 267 4.49 5.86 -9.90
CA TYR A 267 5.51 5.14 -10.67
C TYR A 267 6.62 6.06 -11.18
N ARG A 268 6.30 7.28 -11.62
CA ARG A 268 7.30 8.27 -12.02
C ARG A 268 8.17 8.73 -10.87
N THR A 269 7.60 8.86 -9.69
CA THR A 269 8.35 9.20 -8.49
C THR A 269 9.28 8.05 -8.09
N GLN A 270 8.80 6.81 -8.12
CA GLN A 270 9.64 5.62 -7.92
C GLN A 270 10.78 5.55 -8.92
N HIS A 271 10.49 5.66 -10.21
CA HIS A 271 11.48 5.59 -11.28
C HIS A 271 12.61 6.60 -11.09
N ARG A 272 12.25 7.87 -10.85
CA ARG A 272 13.24 8.93 -10.61
C ARG A 272 14.10 8.63 -9.39
N ASN A 273 13.49 8.15 -8.30
CA ASN A 273 14.23 7.88 -7.06
C ASN A 273 15.05 6.60 -7.11
N PHE A 274 14.68 5.67 -7.93
CA PHE A 274 15.49 4.48 -8.20
C PHE A 274 16.77 4.85 -8.98
N LEU A 275 16.67 5.73 -9.96
CA LEU A 275 17.80 6.17 -10.77
C LEU A 275 18.70 7.21 -10.06
N LYS A 276 18.05 8.19 -9.40
CA LYS A 276 18.73 9.31 -8.75
C LYS A 276 17.88 9.69 -7.54
N SER A 277 18.44 9.68 -6.37
CA SER A 277 17.75 10.17 -5.17
C SER A 277 17.38 11.66 -5.35
N THR A 278 16.15 11.93 -5.79
CA THR A 278 15.67 13.28 -6.09
C THR A 278 14.44 13.63 -5.27
N ALA A 279 14.28 14.92 -4.95
CA ALA A 279 13.11 15.42 -4.25
C ALA A 279 11.81 15.01 -4.94
N TRP A 280 10.84 14.59 -4.14
CA TRP A 280 9.48 14.42 -4.64
C TRP A 280 8.89 15.77 -5.02
N PRO A 281 7.92 15.83 -5.94
CA PRO A 281 7.25 17.09 -6.30
C PRO A 281 6.31 17.61 -5.20
N PHE A 282 6.26 16.95 -4.05
CA PHE A 282 5.46 17.25 -2.86
C PHE A 282 6.22 16.81 -1.60
N ALA A 283 5.88 17.40 -0.44
CA ALA A 283 6.48 17.05 0.84
C ALA A 283 6.05 15.65 1.29
N CYS A 284 6.94 14.91 1.94
CA CYS A 284 6.62 13.63 2.58
C CYS A 284 5.74 13.86 3.81
N THR A 285 4.69 13.07 3.98
CA THR A 285 3.72 13.17 5.09
C THR A 285 3.93 12.10 6.18
N ALA A 286 5.06 11.38 6.12
CA ALA A 286 5.40 10.36 7.10
C ALA A 286 5.45 10.95 8.53
N GLY A 287 4.77 10.28 9.45
CA GLY A 287 4.65 10.75 10.84
C GLY A 287 3.67 11.91 11.04
N GLU A 288 3.05 12.46 9.99
CA GLU A 288 2.07 13.56 10.04
C GLU A 288 0.65 13.06 9.76
N THR A 289 0.43 12.51 8.56
CA THR A 289 -0.88 12.02 8.10
C THR A 289 -0.94 10.51 8.03
N ILE A 290 0.19 9.86 8.07
CA ILE A 290 0.37 8.41 8.08
C ILE A 290 1.37 8.02 9.17
N ALA A 291 1.05 6.96 9.92
CA ALA A 291 1.88 6.41 10.99
C ALA A 291 2.04 4.90 10.83
N VAL A 292 3.13 4.37 11.37
CA VAL A 292 3.41 2.93 11.44
C VAL A 292 3.48 2.51 12.91
N ILE A 293 2.76 1.45 13.25
CA ILE A 293 2.83 0.77 14.54
C ILE A 293 3.35 -0.63 14.29
N ASP A 294 4.52 -0.95 14.82
CA ASP A 294 5.10 -2.27 14.68
C ASP A 294 4.38 -3.31 15.57
N TYR A 295 4.57 -4.58 15.26
CA TYR A 295 3.96 -5.71 15.97
C TYR A 295 4.15 -5.69 17.49
N ASN A 296 5.24 -5.10 17.95
CA ASN A 296 5.63 -5.00 19.36
C ASN A 296 5.23 -3.68 20.03
N GLY A 297 4.53 -2.78 19.29
CA GLY A 297 4.13 -1.45 19.79
C GLY A 297 5.15 -0.34 19.57
N ASP A 298 6.23 -0.59 18.85
CA ASP A 298 7.17 0.45 18.45
C ASP A 298 6.53 1.34 17.38
N MET A 299 6.77 2.65 17.46
CA MET A 299 6.22 3.64 16.54
C MET A 299 7.29 4.16 15.58
N ARG A 300 6.97 4.15 14.29
CA ARG A 300 7.81 4.71 13.22
C ARG A 300 7.03 5.75 12.42
N ALA A 301 7.73 6.75 11.93
CA ALA A 301 7.14 7.67 10.95
C ALA A 301 6.92 6.96 9.59
N CYS A 302 7.83 6.05 9.23
CA CYS A 302 7.82 5.25 8.01
C CYS A 302 8.43 3.88 8.27
N GLU A 303 8.00 2.85 7.57
CA GLU A 303 8.51 1.47 7.66
C GLU A 303 10.04 1.35 7.41
N LEU A 304 10.62 2.30 6.67
CA LEU A 304 12.06 2.34 6.35
C LEU A 304 12.89 3.24 7.30
N ARG A 305 12.27 3.77 8.35
CA ARG A 305 12.94 4.60 9.34
C ARG A 305 13.00 3.88 10.68
N GLU A 306 13.98 4.29 11.49
CA GLU A 306 14.07 3.80 12.86
C GLU A 306 12.84 4.19 13.68
N LYS A 307 12.56 3.42 14.73
CA LYS A 307 11.54 3.78 15.70
C LYS A 307 11.89 5.07 16.41
N PHE A 308 10.92 5.94 16.61
CA PHE A 308 11.11 7.16 17.39
C PHE A 308 10.61 7.05 18.84
N ALA A 309 9.70 6.11 19.13
CA ALA A 309 9.18 5.83 20.47
C ALA A 309 8.56 4.44 20.54
N SER A 310 8.10 4.01 21.71
CA SER A 310 7.35 2.78 21.89
C SER A 310 6.08 3.03 22.70
N LEU A 311 4.95 2.49 22.24
CA LEU A 311 3.67 2.55 22.95
C LEU A 311 3.74 1.92 24.35
N LYS A 312 4.67 0.98 24.58
CA LYS A 312 4.90 0.38 25.90
C LYS A 312 5.25 1.41 26.96
N THR A 313 6.04 2.43 26.60
CA THR A 313 6.44 3.51 27.53
C THR A 313 5.32 4.48 27.84
N TYR A 314 4.23 4.42 27.10
CA TYR A 314 3.03 5.25 27.23
C TYR A 314 1.80 4.43 27.67
N ASP A 315 1.98 3.24 28.26
CA ASP A 315 0.90 2.30 28.62
C ASP A 315 -0.10 2.06 27.49
N TYR A 316 0.38 2.06 26.25
CA TYR A 316 -0.39 1.92 24.99
C TYR A 316 -1.38 3.06 24.74
N ASP A 317 -1.18 4.24 25.36
CA ASP A 317 -1.88 5.47 25.02
C ASP A 317 -1.29 6.09 23.73
N PHE A 318 -1.99 5.88 22.62
CA PHE A 318 -1.60 6.42 21.32
C PHE A 318 -1.62 7.96 21.32
N GLY A 319 -2.62 8.59 21.93
CA GLY A 319 -2.76 10.04 21.95
C GLY A 319 -1.62 10.74 22.69
N ALA A 320 -1.21 10.19 23.82
CA ALA A 320 -0.07 10.66 24.57
C ALA A 320 1.22 10.59 23.76
N LEU A 321 1.53 9.42 23.15
CA LEU A 321 2.71 9.24 22.32
C LEU A 321 2.65 10.13 21.06
N TRP A 322 1.49 10.23 20.39
CA TRP A 322 1.35 11.03 19.18
C TRP A 322 1.58 12.53 19.40
N SER A 323 1.39 12.98 20.64
CA SER A 323 1.66 14.37 21.07
C SER A 323 3.06 14.57 21.65
N ALA A 324 3.85 13.52 21.78
CA ALA A 324 5.14 13.53 22.47
C ALA A 324 6.25 14.23 21.69
N GLN A 325 7.29 14.64 22.42
CA GLN A 325 8.46 15.36 21.89
C GLN A 325 9.23 14.52 20.87
N GLU A 326 9.32 13.22 21.07
CA GLU A 326 10.04 12.27 20.21
C GLU A 326 9.49 12.30 18.78
N ARG A 327 8.17 12.34 18.62
CA ARG A 327 7.56 12.51 17.29
C ARG A 327 7.93 13.87 16.67
N GLN A 328 7.95 14.95 17.43
CA GLN A 328 8.32 16.28 16.92
C GLN A 328 9.78 16.31 16.44
N VAL A 329 10.68 15.63 17.14
CA VAL A 329 12.08 15.46 16.72
C VAL A 329 12.16 14.69 15.40
N GLU A 330 11.39 13.59 15.26
CA GLU A 330 11.37 12.79 14.05
C GLU A 330 10.80 13.56 12.85
N LEU A 331 9.73 14.34 13.04
CA LEU A 331 9.19 15.21 11.98
C LEU A 331 10.20 16.25 11.48
N LYS A 332 10.93 16.89 12.39
CA LYS A 332 11.99 17.82 12.03
C LYS A 332 13.11 17.13 11.25
N ALA A 333 13.45 15.90 11.60
CA ALA A 333 14.45 15.11 10.88
C ALA A 333 14.02 14.75 9.45
N ILE A 334 12.71 14.58 9.22
CA ILE A 334 12.16 14.33 7.88
C ILE A 334 12.17 15.61 7.04
N ASP A 335 11.75 16.75 7.62
CA ASP A 335 11.63 18.02 6.88
C ASP A 335 12.96 18.77 6.69
N GLY A 336 13.90 18.64 7.62
CA GLY A 336 14.95 19.65 7.80
C GLY A 336 16.36 19.23 7.49
N GLY A 337 16.68 18.02 7.10
CA GLY A 337 18.09 17.77 7.12
C GLY A 337 18.67 16.72 6.19
N LYS A 338 18.06 15.62 6.06
CA LYS A 338 18.46 14.61 5.07
C LYS A 338 17.25 14.33 4.21
N PRO A 339 17.31 14.64 2.92
CA PRO A 339 16.21 14.38 2.01
C PRO A 339 15.83 12.88 2.10
N CYS A 340 14.69 12.63 2.70
CA CYS A 340 14.12 11.30 2.83
C CYS A 340 13.33 11.00 1.56
N TRP A 341 14.00 10.99 0.40
CA TRP A 341 13.38 10.68 -0.87
C TRP A 341 13.59 9.21 -1.19
N CYS A 342 12.50 8.47 -1.24
CA CYS A 342 12.54 7.03 -1.43
C CYS A 342 11.58 6.57 -2.53
N THR A 343 11.53 5.26 -2.75
CA THR A 343 10.63 4.60 -3.69
C THR A 343 9.36 4.06 -3.00
N HIS A 344 9.13 4.39 -1.73
CA HIS A 344 8.08 3.79 -0.91
C HIS A 344 6.68 4.26 -1.30
N VAL A 345 5.94 3.39 -1.92
CA VAL A 345 4.65 3.65 -2.56
C VAL A 345 3.58 4.17 -1.61
N CYS A 346 3.43 3.60 -0.42
CA CYS A 346 2.39 3.99 0.52
C CYS A 346 2.54 5.47 0.91
N PHE A 347 3.79 5.88 1.15
CA PHE A 347 4.13 7.26 1.53
C PHE A 347 4.09 8.23 0.36
N ILE A 348 4.51 7.81 -0.85
CA ILE A 348 4.34 8.60 -2.07
C ILE A 348 2.86 8.88 -2.31
N HIS A 349 2.01 7.85 -2.18
CA HIS A 349 0.57 7.96 -2.40
C HIS A 349 -0.11 8.86 -1.36
N ASP A 350 0.20 8.66 -0.08
CA ASP A 350 -0.35 9.50 1.00
C ASP A 350 0.08 10.96 0.84
N SER A 351 1.36 11.21 0.61
CA SER A 351 1.90 12.57 0.40
C SER A 351 1.29 13.28 -0.80
N MET A 352 1.07 12.56 -1.90
CA MET A 352 0.42 13.11 -3.08
C MET A 352 -1.04 13.51 -2.79
N ARG A 353 -1.79 12.71 -2.03
CA ARG A 353 -3.18 13.01 -1.64
C ARG A 353 -3.31 14.27 -0.80
N HIS A 354 -2.28 14.64 -0.04
CA HIS A 354 -2.22 15.85 0.78
C HIS A 354 -1.53 17.03 0.07
N SER A 355 -1.25 16.91 -1.24
CA SER A 355 -0.59 17.93 -2.04
C SER A 355 -1.48 18.46 -3.16
N GLN A 356 -1.77 19.78 -3.17
CA GLN A 356 -2.46 20.43 -4.29
C GLN A 356 -1.71 20.21 -5.61
N ARG A 357 -0.37 20.35 -5.58
CA ARG A 357 0.48 20.09 -6.75
C ARG A 357 0.33 18.64 -7.22
N GLY A 358 0.36 17.68 -6.28
CA GLY A 358 0.18 16.25 -6.59
C GLY A 358 -1.13 15.96 -7.29
N LEU A 359 -2.24 16.47 -6.75
CA LEU A 359 -3.58 16.20 -7.26
C LEU A 359 -3.94 16.99 -8.53
N LEU A 360 -3.62 18.28 -8.58
CA LEU A 360 -4.11 19.19 -9.62
C LEU A 360 -3.13 19.38 -10.79
N VAL A 361 -1.85 19.10 -10.59
CA VAL A 361 -0.81 19.28 -11.61
C VAL A 361 -0.21 17.95 -12.02
N GLU A 362 0.42 17.23 -11.09
CA GLU A 362 1.16 16.02 -11.42
C GLU A 362 0.23 14.88 -11.89
N GLY A 363 -0.91 14.67 -11.23
CA GLY A 363 -1.89 13.66 -11.62
C GLY A 363 -2.39 13.84 -13.05
N PRO A 364 -3.02 14.96 -13.42
CA PRO A 364 -3.48 15.21 -14.81
C PRO A 364 -2.36 15.15 -15.84
N ARG A 365 -1.20 15.77 -15.56
CA ARG A 365 -0.03 15.73 -16.43
C ARG A 365 0.42 14.30 -16.71
N ASN A 366 0.54 13.49 -15.67
CA ASN A 366 1.03 12.13 -15.75
C ASN A 366 0.00 11.19 -16.39
N TYR A 367 -1.29 11.46 -16.26
CA TYR A 367 -2.32 10.79 -17.04
C TYR A 367 -2.13 11.00 -18.53
N LEU A 368 -1.93 12.26 -18.97
CA LEU A 368 -1.78 12.61 -20.38
C LEU A 368 -0.49 12.04 -20.99
N THR A 369 0.56 11.93 -20.22
CA THR A 369 1.89 11.48 -20.67
C THR A 369 2.23 10.04 -20.26
N ARG A 370 1.26 9.23 -19.80
CA ARG A 370 1.46 7.90 -19.19
C ARG A 370 2.21 6.89 -20.09
N SER A 371 2.11 7.03 -21.40
CA SER A 371 2.83 6.18 -22.36
C SER A 371 4.23 6.69 -22.74
N ARG A 372 4.61 7.90 -22.26
CA ARG A 372 5.90 8.53 -22.58
C ARG A 372 6.76 8.53 -21.33
N TRP A 373 7.76 7.67 -21.31
CA TRP A 373 8.70 7.59 -20.19
C TRP A 373 10.08 8.07 -20.65
N PRO A 374 10.80 8.88 -19.84
CA PRO A 374 12.13 9.31 -20.21
C PRO A 374 13.05 8.08 -20.31
N SER A 375 13.77 7.98 -21.40
CA SER A 375 14.83 7.00 -21.54
C SER A 375 15.85 7.21 -20.42
N GLY A 376 16.25 6.12 -19.76
CA GLY A 376 17.15 6.14 -18.60
C GLY A 376 18.60 6.54 -18.90
N SER A 377 18.84 7.50 -19.81
CA SER A 377 20.17 8.10 -19.94
C SER A 377 20.44 8.96 -18.72
N ALA A 378 21.34 8.48 -17.86
CA ALA A 378 21.97 9.30 -16.83
C ALA A 378 22.73 10.45 -17.54
N THR A 379 22.12 11.64 -17.63
CA THR A 379 22.83 12.89 -17.82
C THR A 379 22.85 13.64 -16.50
#